data_428d56d9eea8d63c13552c6a94b67033
#
_entry.id   428d56d9eea8d63c13552c6a94b67033
#
_cell.length_a   1.000
_cell.length_b   1.000
_cell.length_c   1.000
_cell.angle_alpha   90.00
_cell.angle_beta   90.00
_cell.angle_gamma   90.00
#
_symmetry.space_group_name_H-M   'P 1'
#
loop_
_entity.id
_entity.type
_entity.pdbx_description
1 polymer ?
#
loop_
_entity_poly.entity_id
_entity_poly.type
_entity_poly.pdbx_seq_one_letter_code
_entity_poly.pdbx_strand_id
1 'polypeptide(L)'
;TMYGRGLYAIGGNEVSAYRAGFHVWMIKFLLYVGVGMISSLAGLIRVSMMTQAHPTNMLGMEMMVIAGVVLGGTAITGGAGTLTGCMLGTVLIVMVQNSLILLGIPTFWQGFFLGVLILVGMGVSAVQVAGATKSKGSIIREVKQ
;
A
#
# COMPACT_ATOMS: atom_id res chain seq x y z
N THR A 1 -17.53 -6.58 -7.49
CA THR A 1 -17.69 -8.01 -7.13
C THR A 1 -17.85 -8.14 -5.63
N MET A 2 -18.58 -9.17 -5.16
CA MET A 2 -18.85 -9.39 -3.74
C MET A 2 -17.57 -9.58 -2.92
N TYR A 3 -16.57 -10.24 -3.50
CA TYR A 3 -15.24 -10.42 -2.90
C TYR A 3 -14.51 -9.09 -2.66
N GLY A 4 -14.56 -8.15 -3.60
CA GLY A 4 -13.92 -6.84 -3.43
C GLY A 4 -14.53 -6.01 -2.30
N ARG A 5 -15.86 -6.04 -2.15
CA ARG A 5 -16.54 -5.41 -1.01
C ARG A 5 -16.16 -6.04 0.32
N GLY A 6 -16.01 -7.37 0.36
CA GLY A 6 -15.54 -8.09 1.53
C GLY A 6 -14.14 -7.69 1.95
N LEU A 7 -13.23 -7.47 1.01
CA LEU A 7 -11.86 -7.01 1.28
C LEU A 7 -11.82 -5.65 1.98
N TYR A 8 -12.56 -4.67 1.48
CA TYR A 8 -12.66 -3.35 2.10
C TYR A 8 -13.33 -3.41 3.49
N ALA A 9 -14.35 -4.23 3.64
CA ALA A 9 -15.05 -4.43 4.92
C ALA A 9 -14.11 -5.04 5.98
N ILE A 10 -13.35 -6.08 5.61
CA ILE A 10 -12.37 -6.73 6.50
C ILE A 10 -11.24 -5.76 6.86
N GLY A 11 -10.75 -4.97 5.88
CA GLY A 11 -9.72 -3.97 6.12
C GLY A 11 -10.15 -2.86 7.08
N GLY A 12 -11.43 -2.50 7.11
CA GLY A 12 -11.96 -1.48 8.03
C GLY A 12 -12.23 -2.03 9.44
N ASN A 13 -12.93 -3.15 9.56
CA ASN A 13 -13.18 -3.82 10.84
C ASN A 13 -13.54 -5.29 10.60
N GLU A 14 -12.64 -6.18 11.01
CA GLU A 14 -12.77 -7.62 10.82
C GLU A 14 -13.99 -8.22 11.54
N VAL A 15 -14.25 -7.74 12.78
CA VAL A 15 -15.38 -8.22 13.59
C VAL A 15 -16.72 -7.84 12.96
N SER A 16 -16.81 -6.61 12.45
CA SER A 16 -18.02 -6.12 11.77
C SER A 16 -18.26 -6.85 10.45
N ALA A 17 -17.20 -7.16 9.71
CA ALA A 17 -17.29 -7.95 8.47
C ALA A 17 -17.77 -9.38 8.74
N TYR A 18 -17.29 -10.02 9.80
CA TYR A 18 -17.74 -11.34 10.23
C TYR A 18 -19.23 -11.34 10.61
N ARG A 19 -19.67 -10.33 11.38
CA ARG A 19 -21.10 -10.17 11.75
C ARG A 19 -22.01 -9.88 10.56
N ALA A 20 -21.47 -9.29 9.51
CA ALA A 20 -22.19 -9.04 8.25
C ALA A 20 -22.29 -10.29 7.34
N GLY A 21 -21.84 -11.46 7.81
CA GLY A 21 -21.93 -12.74 7.10
C GLY A 21 -20.81 -12.99 6.09
N PHE A 22 -19.74 -12.20 6.07
CA PHE A 22 -18.59 -12.47 5.22
C PHE A 22 -17.72 -13.60 5.81
N HIS A 23 -17.33 -14.56 4.99
CA HIS A 23 -16.39 -15.61 5.35
C HIS A 23 -14.95 -15.06 5.34
N VAL A 24 -14.58 -14.37 6.40
CA VAL A 24 -13.30 -13.66 6.55
C VAL A 24 -12.10 -14.54 6.23
N TRP A 25 -12.10 -15.78 6.76
CA TRP A 25 -11.00 -16.72 6.56
C TRP A 25 -10.80 -17.08 5.07
N MET A 26 -11.89 -17.36 4.36
CA MET A 26 -11.83 -17.74 2.95
C MET A 26 -11.39 -16.59 2.04
N ILE A 27 -11.83 -15.36 2.35
CA ILE A 27 -11.44 -14.15 1.63
C ILE A 27 -9.95 -13.87 1.83
N LYS A 28 -9.45 -13.96 3.06
CA LYS A 28 -8.03 -13.82 3.37
C LYS A 28 -7.19 -14.89 2.67
N PHE A 29 -7.60 -16.15 2.74
CA PHE A 29 -6.90 -17.26 2.09
C PHE A 29 -6.76 -17.03 0.57
N LEU A 30 -7.86 -16.72 -0.10
CA LEU A 30 -7.86 -16.45 -1.53
C LEU A 30 -6.97 -15.27 -1.92
N LEU A 31 -6.96 -14.22 -1.09
CA LEU A 31 -6.10 -13.05 -1.27
C LEU A 31 -4.61 -13.43 -1.18
N TYR A 32 -4.22 -14.15 -0.13
CA TYR A 32 -2.83 -14.58 0.04
C TYR A 32 -2.35 -15.52 -1.07
N VAL A 33 -3.21 -16.43 -1.53
CA VAL A 33 -2.92 -17.30 -2.68
C VAL A 33 -2.71 -16.47 -3.94
N GLY A 34 -3.58 -15.50 -4.22
CA GLY A 34 -3.46 -14.62 -5.38
C GLY A 34 -2.18 -13.79 -5.35
N VAL A 35 -1.86 -13.17 -4.21
CA VAL A 35 -0.62 -12.41 -4.03
C VAL A 35 0.61 -13.31 -4.17
N GLY A 36 0.58 -14.53 -3.62
CA GLY A 36 1.66 -15.50 -3.74
C GLY A 36 1.93 -15.90 -5.20
N MET A 37 0.89 -16.13 -5.99
CA MET A 37 1.03 -16.45 -7.42
C MET A 37 1.67 -15.30 -8.20
N ILE A 38 1.19 -14.06 -8.01
CA ILE A 38 1.74 -12.88 -8.69
C ILE A 38 3.19 -12.63 -8.27
N SER A 39 3.49 -12.77 -6.99
CA SER A 39 4.85 -12.60 -6.44
C SER A 39 5.82 -13.65 -7.00
N SER A 40 5.38 -14.90 -7.14
CA SER A 40 6.17 -15.99 -7.74
C SER A 40 6.51 -15.68 -9.20
N LEU A 41 5.53 -15.25 -9.99
CA LEU A 41 5.75 -14.84 -11.39
C LEU A 41 6.73 -13.66 -11.50
N ALA A 42 6.57 -12.65 -10.65
CA ALA A 42 7.48 -11.50 -10.61
C ALA A 42 8.91 -11.92 -10.24
N GLY A 43 9.07 -12.84 -9.30
CA GLY A 43 10.36 -13.42 -8.92
C GLY A 43 11.06 -14.15 -10.08
N LEU A 44 10.31 -14.98 -10.82
CA LEU A 44 10.83 -15.70 -11.99
C LEU A 44 11.31 -14.73 -13.09
N ILE A 45 10.52 -13.71 -13.41
CA ILE A 45 10.89 -12.68 -14.39
C ILE A 45 12.17 -11.97 -13.94
N ARG A 46 12.28 -11.60 -12.66
CA ARG A 46 13.45 -10.90 -12.16
C ARG A 46 14.72 -11.74 -12.21
N VAL A 47 14.66 -13.02 -11.83
CA VAL A 47 15.80 -13.95 -11.90
C VAL A 47 16.22 -14.14 -13.37
N SER A 48 15.26 -14.26 -14.29
CA SER A 48 15.53 -14.38 -15.73
C SER A 48 16.24 -13.13 -16.29
N MET A 49 15.87 -11.93 -15.83
CA MET A 49 16.51 -10.68 -16.28
C MET A 49 17.91 -10.48 -15.71
N MET A 50 18.14 -10.88 -14.46
CA MET A 50 19.42 -10.65 -13.77
C MET A 50 20.42 -11.79 -13.94
N THR A 51 20.02 -12.96 -14.45
CA THR A 51 20.84 -14.17 -14.60
C THR A 51 21.55 -14.62 -13.32
N GLN A 52 21.30 -13.97 -12.21
CA GLN A 52 21.88 -14.24 -10.89
C GLN A 52 20.81 -14.12 -9.82
N ALA A 53 20.81 -15.06 -8.86
CA ALA A 53 19.93 -15.04 -7.70
C ALA A 53 20.79 -14.80 -6.44
N HIS A 54 20.87 -13.55 -6.02
CA HIS A 54 21.48 -13.20 -4.72
C HIS A 54 20.38 -12.97 -3.67
N PRO A 55 20.44 -13.66 -2.52
CA PRO A 55 19.41 -13.51 -1.47
C PRO A 55 19.37 -12.10 -0.86
N THR A 56 20.47 -11.37 -0.93
CA THR A 56 20.59 -10.01 -0.36
C THR A 56 20.08 -8.90 -1.29
N ASN A 57 19.82 -9.19 -2.57
CA ASN A 57 19.42 -8.18 -3.56
C ASN A 57 18.03 -7.59 -3.32
N MET A 58 17.22 -8.18 -2.45
CA MET A 58 15.85 -7.74 -2.14
C MET A 58 15.71 -7.09 -0.77
N LEU A 59 16.80 -7.01 0.01
CA LEU A 59 16.77 -6.35 1.32
C LEU A 59 16.42 -4.86 1.16
N GLY A 60 15.38 -4.41 1.87
CA GLY A 60 14.91 -3.02 1.83
C GLY A 60 13.87 -2.71 0.74
N MET A 61 13.62 -3.61 -0.21
CA MET A 61 12.55 -3.43 -1.20
C MET A 61 11.15 -3.39 -0.57
N GLU A 62 10.96 -4.07 0.55
CA GLU A 62 9.70 -4.08 1.29
C GLU A 62 9.29 -2.67 1.70
N MET A 63 10.23 -1.91 2.27
CA MET A 63 9.97 -0.51 2.69
C MET A 63 9.62 0.39 1.51
N MET A 64 10.26 0.16 0.37
CA MET A 64 9.99 0.88 -0.86
C MET A 64 8.58 0.62 -1.40
N VAL A 65 8.14 -0.63 -1.38
CA VAL A 65 6.79 -1.01 -1.81
C VAL A 65 5.75 -0.41 -0.86
N ILE A 66 5.97 -0.49 0.46
CA ILE A 66 5.09 0.13 1.46
C ILE A 66 5.00 1.64 1.23
N ALA A 67 6.14 2.30 0.99
CA ALA A 67 6.18 3.72 0.67
C ALA A 67 5.33 4.07 -0.56
N GLY A 68 5.43 3.28 -1.63
CA GLY A 68 4.65 3.45 -2.86
C GLY A 68 3.15 3.34 -2.62
N VAL A 69 2.74 2.34 -1.86
CA VAL A 69 1.34 2.09 -1.53
C VAL A 69 0.76 3.21 -0.66
N VAL A 70 1.53 3.68 0.34
CA VAL A 70 1.11 4.76 1.24
C VAL A 70 1.05 6.10 0.51
N LEU A 71 2.06 6.40 -0.32
CA LEU A 71 2.07 7.59 -1.15
C LEU A 71 0.90 7.60 -2.15
N GLY A 72 0.49 6.41 -2.62
CA GLY A 72 -0.70 6.23 -3.44
C GLY A 72 -2.05 6.46 -2.73
N GLY A 73 -2.02 6.88 -1.46
CA GLY A 73 -3.22 7.21 -0.67
C GLY A 73 -3.94 6.02 -0.08
N THR A 74 -3.24 4.88 0.08
CA THR A 74 -3.80 3.72 0.79
C THR A 74 -3.63 3.90 2.30
N ALA A 75 -4.73 3.80 3.05
CA ALA A 75 -4.70 3.91 4.50
C ALA A 75 -3.95 2.74 5.14
N ILE A 76 -2.94 3.03 5.95
CA ILE A 76 -2.16 2.01 6.70
C ILE A 76 -3.06 1.25 7.67
N THR A 77 -4.07 1.92 8.21
CA THR A 77 -5.07 1.31 9.11
C THR A 77 -6.05 0.37 8.41
N GLY A 78 -6.03 0.35 7.06
CA GLY A 78 -6.92 -0.47 6.23
C GLY A 78 -8.25 0.19 5.90
N GLY A 79 -9.05 -0.49 5.09
CA GLY A 79 -10.42 -0.09 4.74
C GLY A 79 -10.57 1.02 3.70
N ALA A 80 -9.51 1.75 3.36
CA ALA A 80 -9.53 2.80 2.36
C ALA A 80 -8.29 2.75 1.47
N GLY A 81 -8.48 2.93 0.18
CA GLY A 81 -7.42 2.95 -0.82
C GLY A 81 -7.97 2.73 -2.22
N THR A 82 -7.21 3.16 -3.23
CA THR A 82 -7.56 2.95 -4.64
C THR A 82 -6.42 2.24 -5.35
N LEU A 83 -6.76 1.29 -6.22
CA LEU A 83 -5.76 0.56 -6.99
C LEU A 83 -4.97 1.51 -7.91
N THR A 84 -5.65 2.45 -8.54
CA THR A 84 -5.01 3.46 -9.41
C THR A 84 -4.05 4.36 -8.65
N GLY A 85 -4.41 4.80 -7.43
CA GLY A 85 -3.53 5.56 -6.55
C GLY A 85 -2.28 4.78 -6.18
N CYS A 86 -2.44 3.51 -5.80
CA CYS A 86 -1.35 2.61 -5.46
C CYS A 86 -0.36 2.42 -6.64
N MET A 87 -0.88 2.23 -7.86
CA MET A 87 -0.06 2.11 -9.07
C MET A 87 0.71 3.41 -9.35
N LEU A 88 0.06 4.55 -9.29
CA LEU A 88 0.70 5.86 -9.49
C LEU A 88 1.77 6.14 -8.44
N GLY A 89 1.50 5.86 -7.17
CA GLY A 89 2.47 6.03 -6.09
C GLY A 89 3.71 5.16 -6.27
N THR A 90 3.52 3.91 -6.69
CA THR A 90 4.64 2.98 -6.97
C THR A 90 5.48 3.46 -8.15
N VAL A 91 4.85 3.88 -9.25
CA VAL A 91 5.53 4.44 -10.42
C VAL A 91 6.35 5.68 -10.04
N LEU A 92 5.77 6.58 -9.23
CA LEU A 92 6.46 7.78 -8.77
C LEU A 92 7.72 7.44 -7.96
N ILE A 93 7.64 6.50 -7.03
CA ILE A 93 8.82 6.07 -6.25
C ILE A 93 9.91 5.49 -7.15
N VAL A 94 9.54 4.62 -8.11
CA VAL A 94 10.49 4.03 -9.05
C VAL A 94 11.15 5.11 -9.92
N MET A 95 10.39 6.12 -10.37
CA MET A 95 10.95 7.25 -11.13
C MET A 95 11.94 8.07 -10.29
N VAL A 96 11.60 8.38 -9.04
CA VAL A 96 12.50 9.10 -8.13
C VAL A 96 13.78 8.32 -7.90
N GLN A 97 13.70 7.02 -7.64
CA GLN A 97 14.89 6.18 -7.46
C GLN A 97 15.77 6.14 -8.71
N ASN A 98 15.18 5.92 -9.88
CA ASN A 98 15.94 5.95 -11.13
C ASN A 98 16.63 7.30 -11.36
N SER A 99 15.95 8.39 -11.04
CA SER A 99 16.55 9.75 -11.15
C SER A 99 17.75 9.92 -10.22
N LEU A 100 17.65 9.42 -8.97
CA LEU A 100 18.76 9.48 -8.01
C LEU A 100 19.96 8.64 -8.46
N ILE A 101 19.72 7.47 -9.07
CA ILE A 101 20.78 6.62 -9.64
C ILE A 101 21.47 7.32 -10.81
N LEU A 102 20.70 7.93 -11.72
CA LEU A 102 21.24 8.67 -12.88
C LEU A 102 22.07 9.88 -12.46
N LEU A 103 21.73 10.54 -11.35
CA LEU A 103 22.50 11.62 -10.76
C LEU A 103 23.78 11.16 -10.05
N GLY A 104 24.05 9.83 -10.01
CA GLY A 104 25.22 9.26 -9.35
C GLY A 104 25.19 9.34 -7.83
N ILE A 105 24.03 9.52 -7.22
CA ILE A 105 23.88 9.63 -5.77
C ILE A 105 24.12 8.26 -5.12
N PRO A 106 25.02 8.14 -4.12
CA PRO A 106 25.29 6.89 -3.44
C PRO A 106 24.03 6.27 -2.82
N THR A 107 23.95 4.93 -2.79
CA THR A 107 22.80 4.18 -2.28
C THR A 107 22.37 4.56 -0.86
N PHE A 108 23.33 4.99 -0.04
CA PHE A 108 23.08 5.49 1.32
C PHE A 108 22.13 6.71 1.34
N TRP A 109 22.33 7.65 0.46
CA TRP A 109 21.50 8.85 0.35
C TRP A 109 20.11 8.53 -0.24
N GLN A 110 20.01 7.51 -1.08
CA GLN A 110 18.73 7.07 -1.63
C GLN A 110 17.78 6.63 -0.52
N GLY A 111 18.28 5.91 0.49
CA GLY A 111 17.49 5.52 1.67
C GLY A 111 16.98 6.72 2.47
N PHE A 112 17.80 7.77 2.62
CA PHE A 112 17.39 9.01 3.29
C PHE A 112 16.25 9.71 2.54
N PHE A 113 16.39 9.91 1.23
CA PHE A 113 15.34 10.51 0.40
C PHE A 113 14.05 9.71 0.43
N LEU A 114 14.15 8.36 0.41
CA LEU A 114 13.00 7.49 0.53
C LEU A 114 12.30 7.66 1.88
N GLY A 115 13.05 7.75 2.97
CA GLY A 115 12.51 8.00 4.31
C GLY A 115 11.75 9.32 4.41
N VAL A 116 12.31 10.40 3.87
CA VAL A 116 11.65 11.71 3.80
C VAL A 116 10.36 11.63 2.97
N LEU A 117 10.38 10.93 1.86
CA LEU A 117 9.23 10.77 0.96
C LEU A 117 8.10 10.00 1.65
N ILE A 118 8.42 8.98 2.44
CA ILE A 118 7.46 8.23 3.28
C ILE A 118 6.84 9.15 4.32
N LEU A 119 7.64 9.95 5.03
CA LEU A 119 7.14 10.88 6.06
C LEU A 119 6.18 11.91 5.46
N VAL A 120 6.51 12.47 4.32
CA VAL A 120 5.62 13.41 3.61
C VAL A 120 4.33 12.71 3.18
N GLY A 121 4.42 11.53 2.58
CA GLY A 121 3.26 10.75 2.15
C GLY A 121 2.34 10.36 3.30
N MET A 122 2.91 9.92 4.43
CA MET A 122 2.14 9.64 5.66
C MET A 122 1.48 10.90 6.22
N GLY A 123 2.18 12.04 6.23
CA GLY A 123 1.65 13.31 6.69
C GLY A 123 0.42 13.74 5.88
N VAL A 124 0.49 13.67 4.57
CA VAL A 124 -0.64 13.97 3.67
C VAL A 124 -1.81 13.02 3.90
N SER A 125 -1.55 11.71 4.00
CA SER A 125 -2.58 10.71 4.26
C SER A 125 -3.24 10.90 5.63
N ALA A 126 -2.49 11.25 6.66
CA ALA A 126 -3.02 11.50 8.01
C ALA A 126 -3.97 12.72 8.02
N VAL A 127 -3.61 13.80 7.32
CA VAL A 127 -4.47 15.00 7.20
C VAL A 127 -5.76 14.68 6.45
N GLN A 128 -5.72 13.88 5.40
CA GLN A 128 -6.92 13.47 4.65
C GLN A 128 -7.87 12.63 5.50
N VAL A 129 -7.35 11.68 6.28
CA VAL A 129 -8.15 10.83 7.18
C VAL A 129 -8.76 11.69 8.31
N ALA A 130 -8.01 12.60 8.89
CA ALA A 130 -8.51 13.52 9.93
C ALA A 130 -9.60 14.45 9.41
N GLY A 131 -9.48 14.96 8.17
CA GLY A 131 -10.49 15.76 7.50
C GLY A 131 -11.81 15.00 7.25
N ALA A 132 -11.71 13.75 6.82
CA ALA A 132 -12.89 12.90 6.57
C ALA A 132 -13.64 12.55 7.87
N THR A 133 -12.92 12.35 8.97
CA THR A 133 -13.53 12.07 10.28
C THR A 133 -14.27 13.29 10.84
N LYS A 134 -13.73 14.50 10.62
CA LYS A 134 -14.34 15.75 11.07
C LYS A 134 -15.64 16.05 10.33
N SER A 135 -15.71 15.78 9.01
CA SER A 135 -16.91 15.92 8.20
C SER A 135 -18.03 14.98 8.65
N LYS A 136 -17.70 13.73 9.00
CA LYS A 136 -18.68 12.76 9.47
C LYS A 136 -19.24 13.10 10.86
N GLY A 137 -18.45 13.73 11.72
CA GLY A 137 -18.87 14.19 13.05
C GLY A 137 -19.84 15.36 13.03
N SER A 138 -19.77 16.25 12.01
CA SER A 138 -20.71 17.36 11.86
C SER A 138 -22.09 16.90 11.44
N ILE A 139 -22.16 15.93 10.51
CA ILE A 139 -23.45 15.37 10.02
C ILE A 139 -24.22 14.66 11.15
N ILE A 140 -23.51 13.96 12.05
CA ILE A 140 -24.16 13.26 13.18
C ILE A 140 -24.71 14.25 14.20
N ARG A 141 -24.12 15.44 14.34
CA ARG A 141 -24.63 16.50 15.21
C ARG A 141 -25.89 17.18 14.67
N GLU A 142 -25.98 17.38 13.35
CA GLU A 142 -27.15 17.95 12.71
C GLU A 142 -28.38 17.02 12.75
N VAL A 143 -28.16 15.70 12.66
CA VAL A 143 -29.26 14.71 12.70
C VAL A 143 -29.84 14.54 14.13
N LYS A 144 -29.14 15.03 15.15
CA LYS A 144 -29.53 14.87 16.57
C LYS A 144 -30.23 16.10 17.16
N GLN A 145 -30.41 17.18 16.38
CA GLN A 145 -31.26 18.34 16.68
C GLN A 145 -32.60 18.24 15.97
#